data_ac5cbf50a7b8a9b3f469dd982514c6da
#
_entry.id   ac5cbf50a7b8a9b3f469dd982514c6da
#
_cell.length_a   1.000
_cell.length_b   1.000
_cell.length_c   1.000
_cell.angle_alpha   90.00
_cell.angle_beta   90.00
_cell.angle_gamma   90.00
#
_symmetry.space_group_name_H-M   'P 1'
#
loop_
_entity.id
_entity.type
_entity.pdbx_description
1 polymer ?
#
loop_
_entity_poly.entity_id
_entity_poly.type
_entity_poly.pdbx_seq_one_letter_code
_entity_poly.pdbx_strand_id
1 'polypeptide(L)'
;GLELAMQGMSMAPKKVRKGACQAVVMKDPDMTKLPIPTTWPMDGGPFITLPLVVTKDPKTGQHNMGMYRGQIFGKKEIGLHWQAHKHAADHADDVGKEKRMPVAICLGGPPPVMFSAISPLPDNLSEYEFAGLLNKRRLRITKCLTNDLWVPAEVDFVIEGYTIPGETRTEGPFGDHFGYYCLEEEYPVMHVTAITHRKNPTVPMTIVGVPPMEDGYLGEAIGDAFRPVLQFQHRDVKDLFLPL
;
A
#
# COMPACT_ATOMS: atom_id res chain seq x y z
N GLY A 1 14.67 3.49 -25.70
CA GLY A 1 15.29 4.10 -24.51
C GLY A 1 14.86 5.56 -24.28
N LEU A 2 14.99 6.43 -25.30
CA LEU A 2 14.67 7.87 -25.17
C LEU A 2 13.15 8.12 -25.08
N GLU A 3 12.36 7.39 -25.81
CA GLU A 3 10.89 7.48 -25.76
C GLU A 3 10.33 7.04 -24.40
N LEU A 4 10.88 5.97 -23.79
CA LEU A 4 10.50 5.56 -22.43
C LEU A 4 10.92 6.60 -21.39
N ALA A 5 12.09 7.20 -21.52
CA ALA A 5 12.55 8.27 -20.64
C ALA A 5 11.69 9.54 -20.79
N MET A 6 11.31 9.90 -22.01
CA MET A 6 10.41 11.03 -22.27
C MET A 6 8.97 10.76 -21.81
N GLN A 7 8.48 9.53 -21.93
CA GLN A 7 7.20 9.11 -21.37
C GLN A 7 7.23 9.11 -19.83
N GLY A 8 8.32 8.66 -19.20
CA GLY A 8 8.51 8.74 -17.75
C GLY A 8 8.47 10.17 -17.22
N MET A 9 9.17 11.11 -17.88
CA MET A 9 9.11 12.53 -17.53
C MET A 9 7.71 13.14 -17.67
N SER A 10 6.87 12.62 -18.57
CA SER A 10 5.47 13.06 -18.76
C SER A 10 4.51 12.45 -17.75
N MET A 11 4.92 11.44 -16.97
CA MET A 11 4.08 10.69 -16.04
C MET A 11 4.14 11.18 -14.59
N ALA A 12 4.91 12.23 -14.29
CA ALA A 12 4.93 12.86 -12.98
C ALA A 12 3.49 13.13 -12.46
N PRO A 13 3.19 12.82 -11.19
CA PRO A 13 1.82 12.91 -10.66
C PRO A 13 1.24 14.31 -10.83
N LYS A 14 -0.07 14.39 -11.07
CA LYS A 14 -0.82 15.65 -11.17
C LYS A 14 -1.50 15.95 -9.84
N LYS A 15 -1.04 16.97 -9.13
CA LYS A 15 -1.69 17.47 -7.91
C LYS A 15 -3.06 18.07 -8.23
N VAL A 16 -4.09 17.66 -7.47
CA VAL A 16 -5.43 18.21 -7.54
C VAL A 16 -5.87 18.70 -6.17
N ARG A 17 -6.73 19.72 -6.14
CA ARG A 17 -7.19 20.33 -4.89
C ARG A 17 -8.02 19.36 -4.04
N LYS A 18 -8.84 18.53 -4.67
CA LYS A 18 -9.73 17.57 -4.02
C LYS A 18 -9.87 16.31 -4.88
N GLY A 19 -9.74 15.15 -4.26
CA GLY A 19 -9.95 13.86 -4.89
C GLY A 19 -11.38 13.34 -4.72
N ALA A 20 -11.78 12.37 -5.53
CA ALA A 20 -13.02 11.63 -5.34
C ALA A 20 -13.05 10.92 -3.98
N CYS A 21 -11.91 10.44 -3.51
CA CYS A 21 -11.71 9.83 -2.19
C CYS A 21 -12.02 10.75 -1.00
N GLN A 22 -12.15 12.06 -1.23
CA GLN A 22 -12.48 13.05 -0.20
C GLN A 22 -13.91 13.60 -0.33
N ALA A 23 -14.79 12.89 -1.06
CA ALA A 23 -16.18 13.31 -1.24
C ALA A 23 -16.97 13.31 0.08
N VAL A 24 -16.69 12.34 0.93
CA VAL A 24 -17.26 12.18 2.28
C VAL A 24 -16.14 12.16 3.30
N VAL A 25 -16.32 12.85 4.41
CA VAL A 25 -15.42 12.82 5.58
C VAL A 25 -16.18 12.21 6.74
N MET A 26 -15.64 11.15 7.32
CA MET A 26 -16.22 10.52 8.51
C MET A 26 -15.95 11.42 9.72
N LYS A 27 -17.01 11.97 10.34
CA LYS A 27 -16.89 12.95 11.44
C LYS A 27 -16.14 12.42 12.65
N ASP A 28 -16.37 11.15 13.00
CA ASP A 28 -15.61 10.41 14.02
C ASP A 28 -15.06 9.17 13.34
N PRO A 29 -13.74 9.13 13.05
CA PRO A 29 -13.14 8.01 12.36
C PRO A 29 -13.27 6.74 13.20
N ASP A 30 -13.85 5.70 12.60
CA ASP A 30 -14.15 4.43 13.25
C ASP A 30 -13.92 3.28 12.26
N MET A 31 -12.80 2.60 12.41
CA MET A 31 -12.41 1.47 11.56
C MET A 31 -13.38 0.29 11.65
N THR A 32 -14.06 0.13 12.79
CA THR A 32 -15.00 -0.98 12.99
C THR A 32 -16.30 -0.85 12.15
N LYS A 33 -16.52 0.32 11.55
CA LYS A 33 -17.63 0.56 10.63
C LYS A 33 -17.30 0.24 9.17
N LEU A 34 -16.05 -0.01 8.85
CA LEU A 34 -15.64 -0.44 7.52
C LEU A 34 -15.92 -1.93 7.35
N PRO A 35 -16.32 -2.39 6.16
CA PRO A 35 -16.63 -3.80 5.92
C PRO A 35 -15.34 -4.62 5.73
N ILE A 36 -14.50 -4.63 6.75
CA ILE A 36 -13.25 -5.40 6.78
C ILE A 36 -13.52 -6.69 7.57
N PRO A 37 -13.38 -7.87 6.95
CA PRO A 37 -13.69 -9.13 7.61
C PRO A 37 -12.52 -9.72 8.39
N THR A 38 -12.85 -10.64 9.29
CA THR A 38 -11.99 -11.71 9.75
C THR A 38 -12.16 -12.87 8.78
N THR A 39 -11.11 -13.28 8.08
CA THR A 39 -11.24 -14.22 6.96
C THR A 39 -11.20 -15.66 7.43
N TRP A 40 -10.26 -16.01 8.32
CA TRP A 40 -10.10 -17.35 8.82
C TRP A 40 -10.45 -17.45 10.32
N PRO A 41 -10.91 -18.61 10.79
CA PRO A 41 -11.42 -18.76 12.17
C PRO A 41 -10.44 -18.39 13.28
N MET A 42 -9.13 -18.54 13.03
CA MET A 42 -8.09 -18.22 14.01
C MET A 42 -7.33 -16.95 13.68
N ASP A 43 -7.77 -16.13 12.73
CA ASP A 43 -7.21 -14.81 12.53
C ASP A 43 -7.39 -13.97 13.81
N GLY A 44 -6.37 -13.17 14.16
CA GLY A 44 -6.36 -12.31 15.34
C GLY A 44 -7.41 -11.19 15.32
N GLY A 45 -8.16 -11.06 14.23
CA GLY A 45 -9.21 -10.06 14.02
C GLY A 45 -9.40 -9.72 12.55
N PRO A 46 -10.09 -8.59 12.25
CA PRO A 46 -10.26 -8.13 10.88
C PRO A 46 -8.94 -7.64 10.28
N PHE A 47 -8.65 -8.05 9.03
CA PHE A 47 -7.46 -7.63 8.30
C PHE A 47 -7.80 -6.92 7.00
N ILE A 48 -7.12 -5.80 6.77
CA ILE A 48 -7.04 -5.16 5.45
C ILE A 48 -5.99 -5.92 4.65
N THR A 49 -6.41 -6.61 3.59
CA THR A 49 -5.54 -7.51 2.83
C THR A 49 -4.92 -6.89 1.58
N LEU A 50 -5.55 -5.85 1.01
CA LEU A 50 -5.06 -5.13 -0.17
C LEU A 50 -4.91 -3.61 0.10
N PRO A 51 -4.24 -3.17 1.17
CA PRO A 51 -4.04 -1.76 1.43
C PRO A 51 -2.89 -1.21 0.59
N LEU A 52 -3.05 0.04 0.15
CA LEU A 52 -1.96 0.84 -0.42
C LEU A 52 -1.46 1.78 0.67
N VAL A 53 -0.35 1.44 1.29
CA VAL A 53 0.22 2.20 2.41
C VAL A 53 1.18 3.24 1.86
N VAL A 54 0.86 4.51 2.10
CA VAL A 54 1.64 5.65 1.67
C VAL A 54 2.44 6.19 2.85
N THR A 55 3.73 6.30 2.63
CA THR A 55 4.69 6.97 3.52
C THR A 55 5.49 8.00 2.74
N LYS A 56 6.31 8.77 3.42
CA LYS A 56 7.20 9.76 2.80
C LYS A 56 8.58 9.67 3.43
N ASP A 57 9.59 9.55 2.60
CA ASP A 57 10.98 9.61 3.04
C ASP A 57 11.25 10.96 3.74
N PRO A 58 11.66 10.97 4.99
CA PRO A 58 11.90 12.20 5.74
C PRO A 58 13.11 12.99 5.23
N LYS A 59 14.03 12.36 4.50
CA LYS A 59 15.26 12.98 3.96
C LYS A 59 15.03 13.62 2.60
N THR A 60 14.37 12.87 1.71
CA THR A 60 14.17 13.32 0.31
C THR A 60 12.80 13.93 0.06
N GLY A 61 11.81 13.62 0.89
CA GLY A 61 10.42 13.99 0.69
C GLY A 61 9.69 13.16 -0.38
N GLN A 62 10.34 12.13 -0.92
CA GLN A 62 9.74 11.22 -1.90
C GLN A 62 8.68 10.35 -1.22
N HIS A 63 7.53 10.18 -1.90
CA HIS A 63 6.48 9.29 -1.45
C HIS A 63 6.76 7.87 -1.92
N ASN A 64 6.50 6.92 -1.03
CA ASN A 64 6.43 5.49 -1.33
C ASN A 64 4.99 5.01 -1.17
N MET A 65 4.57 4.07 -2.00
CA MET A 65 3.27 3.42 -1.92
C MET A 65 3.46 1.91 -2.05
N GLY A 66 3.40 1.20 -0.93
CA GLY A 66 3.58 -0.25 -0.87
C GLY A 66 2.32 -0.97 -0.35
N MET A 67 2.24 -2.28 -0.58
CA MET A 67 1.15 -3.11 -0.08
C MET A 67 1.61 -3.88 1.15
N TYR A 68 1.04 -3.56 2.32
CA TYR A 68 1.36 -4.17 3.61
C TYR A 68 0.06 -4.40 4.37
N ARG A 69 -0.26 -5.65 4.73
CA ARG A 69 -1.51 -5.96 5.47
C ARG A 69 -1.63 -5.14 6.75
N GLY A 70 -2.86 -4.87 7.17
CA GLY A 70 -3.11 -4.16 8.42
C GLY A 70 -4.19 -4.83 9.24
N GLN A 71 -3.91 -5.12 10.52
CA GLN A 71 -4.89 -5.64 11.46
C GLN A 71 -5.64 -4.51 12.15
N ILE A 72 -6.96 -4.58 12.18
CA ILE A 72 -7.77 -3.60 12.90
C ILE A 72 -7.81 -3.99 14.38
N PHE A 73 -7.25 -3.15 15.25
CA PHE A 73 -7.26 -3.36 16.70
C PHE A 73 -8.43 -2.69 17.40
N GLY A 74 -9.12 -1.79 16.70
CA GLY A 74 -10.25 -1.06 17.26
C GLY A 74 -10.67 0.12 16.39
N LYS A 75 -11.32 1.10 17.00
CA LYS A 75 -11.86 2.24 16.26
C LYS A 75 -10.81 3.09 15.55
N LYS A 76 -9.66 3.27 16.19
CA LYS A 76 -8.63 4.24 15.76
C LYS A 76 -7.21 3.66 15.73
N GLU A 77 -7.07 2.35 15.76
CA GLU A 77 -5.76 1.68 15.78
C GLU A 77 -5.69 0.56 14.76
N ILE A 78 -4.59 0.51 14.02
CA ILE A 78 -4.29 -0.48 12.99
C ILE A 78 -2.85 -0.95 13.20
N GLY A 79 -2.63 -2.27 13.33
CA GLY A 79 -1.29 -2.87 13.27
C GLY A 79 -0.80 -2.89 11.82
N LEU A 80 0.42 -2.46 11.59
CA LEU A 80 1.01 -2.40 10.24
C LEU A 80 2.09 -3.47 10.10
N HIS A 81 1.85 -4.47 9.27
CA HIS A 81 2.81 -5.55 9.00
C HIS A 81 3.95 -5.05 8.09
N TRP A 82 4.82 -4.19 8.63
CA TRP A 82 6.02 -3.74 7.91
C TRP A 82 7.13 -4.77 8.03
N GLN A 83 7.47 -5.37 6.92
CA GLN A 83 8.62 -6.26 6.85
C GLN A 83 9.92 -5.44 6.92
N ALA A 84 10.93 -5.96 7.62
CA ALA A 84 12.29 -5.44 7.57
C ALA A 84 12.75 -5.29 6.11
N HIS A 85 13.53 -4.24 5.82
CA HIS A 85 14.02 -3.92 4.48
C HIS A 85 12.97 -3.48 3.45
N LYS A 86 11.82 -3.00 3.89
CA LYS A 86 10.85 -2.29 3.02
C LYS A 86 10.91 -0.79 3.30
N HIS A 87 10.74 0.02 2.25
CA HIS A 87 10.82 1.49 2.33
C HIS A 87 10.02 2.10 3.48
N ALA A 88 8.85 1.54 3.81
CA ALA A 88 8.04 2.03 4.92
C ALA A 88 8.72 1.82 6.28
N ALA A 89 9.42 0.69 6.48
CA ALA A 89 10.21 0.44 7.70
C ALA A 89 11.43 1.37 7.77
N ASP A 90 12.15 1.52 6.64
CA ASP A 90 13.30 2.44 6.55
C ASP A 90 12.88 3.89 6.86
N HIS A 91 11.72 4.34 6.35
CA HIS A 91 11.18 5.66 6.67
C HIS A 91 10.86 5.82 8.16
N ALA A 92 10.33 4.77 8.82
CA ALA A 92 10.05 4.79 10.25
C ALA A 92 11.34 4.94 11.07
N ASP A 93 12.40 4.23 10.70
CA ASP A 93 13.70 4.31 11.37
C ASP A 93 14.36 5.68 11.18
N ASP A 94 14.19 6.28 10.02
CA ASP A 94 14.77 7.58 9.65
C ASP A 94 14.10 8.79 10.33
N VAL A 95 12.82 8.67 10.72
CA VAL A 95 12.08 9.78 11.38
C VAL A 95 12.65 10.15 12.74
N GLY A 96 13.32 9.20 13.41
CA GLY A 96 13.86 9.37 14.75
C GLY A 96 12.81 9.19 15.86
N LYS A 97 13.26 8.74 17.03
CA LYS A 97 12.42 8.24 18.14
C LYS A 97 11.45 9.25 18.76
N GLU A 98 11.59 10.53 18.46
CA GLU A 98 10.76 11.59 19.06
C GLU A 98 9.69 12.17 18.14
N LYS A 99 9.63 11.73 16.89
CA LYS A 99 8.73 12.30 15.88
C LYS A 99 7.71 11.28 15.39
N ARG A 100 6.46 11.71 15.29
CA ARG A 100 5.40 10.92 14.64
C ARG A 100 5.68 10.81 13.16
N MET A 101 5.59 9.61 12.59
CA MET A 101 5.68 9.40 11.16
C MET A 101 4.28 9.39 10.53
N PRO A 102 3.97 10.30 9.61
CA PRO A 102 2.70 10.29 8.89
C PRO A 102 2.55 9.02 8.04
N VAL A 103 1.37 8.42 8.10
CA VAL A 103 0.97 7.26 7.29
C VAL A 103 -0.42 7.49 6.72
N ALA A 104 -0.66 7.06 5.49
CA ALA A 104 -1.99 6.98 4.93
C ALA A 104 -2.21 5.60 4.29
N ILE A 105 -3.35 4.99 4.57
CA ILE A 105 -3.79 3.75 3.93
C ILE A 105 -4.87 4.08 2.94
N CYS A 106 -4.66 3.71 1.67
CA CYS A 106 -5.65 3.86 0.62
C CYS A 106 -6.25 2.50 0.28
N LEU A 107 -7.57 2.44 0.07
CA LEU A 107 -8.26 1.23 -0.34
C LEU A 107 -8.97 1.47 -1.67
N GLY A 108 -8.88 0.50 -2.57
CA GLY A 108 -9.54 0.57 -3.88
C GLY A 108 -8.86 1.49 -4.89
N GLY A 109 -9.63 1.87 -5.88
CA GLY A 109 -9.17 2.70 -6.98
C GLY A 109 -8.80 1.90 -8.24
N PRO A 110 -8.15 2.55 -9.23
CA PRO A 110 -7.79 1.89 -10.48
C PRO A 110 -6.80 0.74 -10.28
N PRO A 111 -7.00 -0.44 -10.91
CA PRO A 111 -6.09 -1.58 -10.79
C PRO A 111 -4.60 -1.27 -11.04
N PRO A 112 -4.21 -0.40 -11.99
CA PRO A 112 -2.82 -0.02 -12.18
C PRO A 112 -2.17 0.64 -10.96
N VAL A 113 -2.94 1.31 -10.10
CA VAL A 113 -2.44 1.89 -8.86
C VAL A 113 -2.13 0.79 -7.84
N MET A 114 -3.01 -0.21 -7.75
CA MET A 114 -2.80 -1.38 -6.89
C MET A 114 -1.60 -2.20 -7.36
N PHE A 115 -1.51 -2.46 -8.66
CA PHE A 115 -0.39 -3.19 -9.25
C PHE A 115 0.95 -2.48 -9.04
N SER A 116 0.99 -1.15 -9.13
CA SER A 116 2.22 -0.39 -8.91
C SER A 116 2.75 -0.54 -7.47
N ALA A 117 1.88 -0.69 -6.48
CA ALA A 117 2.27 -0.83 -5.07
C ALA A 117 2.94 -2.17 -4.73
N ILE A 118 2.77 -3.20 -5.57
CA ILE A 118 3.42 -4.51 -5.40
C ILE A 118 4.59 -4.71 -6.36
N SER A 119 4.80 -3.78 -7.29
CA SER A 119 5.81 -3.90 -8.33
C SER A 119 7.22 -3.70 -7.78
N PRO A 120 8.20 -4.54 -8.14
CA PRO A 120 9.60 -4.41 -7.72
C PRO A 120 10.29 -3.30 -8.53
N LEU A 121 9.97 -2.06 -8.21
CA LEU A 121 10.52 -0.90 -8.89
C LEU A 121 11.93 -0.56 -8.37
N PRO A 122 12.81 -0.04 -9.23
CA PRO A 122 14.08 0.50 -8.78
C PRO A 122 13.85 1.81 -8.01
N ASP A 123 14.75 2.16 -7.07
CA ASP A 123 14.63 3.29 -6.15
C ASP A 123 14.38 4.65 -6.81
N ASN A 124 14.79 4.80 -8.07
CA ASN A 124 14.63 6.03 -8.84
C ASN A 124 13.28 6.14 -9.61
N LEU A 125 12.42 5.14 -9.49
CA LEU A 125 11.09 5.13 -10.12
C LEU A 125 10.01 5.02 -9.04
N SER A 126 9.18 6.07 -8.95
CA SER A 126 8.07 6.10 -8.00
C SER A 126 6.90 5.23 -8.48
N GLU A 127 6.23 4.55 -7.55
CA GLU A 127 4.97 3.82 -7.81
C GLU A 127 3.91 4.74 -8.43
N TYR A 128 3.94 6.03 -8.11
CA TYR A 128 3.02 7.01 -8.67
C TYR A 128 3.25 7.26 -10.16
N GLU A 129 4.50 7.33 -10.58
CA GLU A 129 4.89 7.47 -11.98
C GLU A 129 4.60 6.19 -12.75
N PHE A 130 4.90 5.04 -12.14
CA PHE A 130 4.62 3.74 -12.73
C PHE A 130 3.11 3.50 -12.90
N ALA A 131 2.29 3.85 -11.91
CA ALA A 131 0.83 3.82 -12.03
C ALA A 131 0.34 4.73 -13.17
N GLY A 132 0.96 5.90 -13.34
CA GLY A 132 0.70 6.81 -14.45
C GLY A 132 1.04 6.19 -15.81
N LEU A 133 2.19 5.51 -15.90
CA LEU A 133 2.62 4.80 -17.11
C LEU A 133 1.65 3.69 -17.49
N LEU A 134 1.28 2.83 -16.54
CA LEU A 134 0.31 1.74 -16.75
C LEU A 134 -1.06 2.25 -17.20
N ASN A 135 -1.51 3.35 -16.61
CA ASN A 135 -2.78 4.01 -16.96
C ASN A 135 -2.72 4.84 -18.25
N LYS A 136 -1.53 5.02 -18.84
CA LYS A 136 -1.28 5.93 -19.98
C LYS A 136 -1.77 7.36 -19.73
N ARG A 137 -1.80 7.79 -18.48
CA ARG A 137 -2.16 9.14 -18.04
C ARG A 137 -1.55 9.44 -16.66
N ARG A 138 -1.22 10.71 -16.43
CA ARG A 138 -0.67 11.15 -15.14
C ARG A 138 -1.60 10.78 -13.99
N LEU A 139 -1.06 10.11 -12.97
CA LEU A 139 -1.80 9.82 -11.74
C LEU A 139 -2.22 11.13 -11.07
N ARG A 140 -3.51 11.27 -10.79
CA ARG A 140 -4.02 12.40 -9.99
C ARG A 140 -3.81 12.09 -8.52
N ILE A 141 -3.21 13.03 -7.80
CA ILE A 141 -2.98 12.92 -6.35
C ILE A 141 -3.59 14.10 -5.61
N THR A 142 -4.09 13.87 -4.41
CA THR A 142 -4.66 14.89 -3.53
C THR A 142 -3.95 14.86 -2.18
N LYS A 143 -3.90 16.01 -1.51
CA LYS A 143 -3.28 16.10 -0.19
C LYS A 143 -4.22 15.52 0.88
N CYS A 144 -3.67 14.77 1.82
CA CYS A 144 -4.38 14.33 3.02
C CYS A 144 -4.92 15.51 3.83
N LEU A 145 -5.96 15.28 4.64
CA LEU A 145 -6.60 16.32 5.44
C LEU A 145 -5.84 16.62 6.73
N THR A 146 -5.22 15.59 7.34
CA THR A 146 -4.64 15.67 8.69
C THR A 146 -3.12 15.57 8.72
N ASN A 147 -2.50 15.29 7.56
CA ASN A 147 -1.05 15.22 7.42
C ASN A 147 -0.59 15.76 6.05
N ASP A 148 0.70 15.72 5.77
CA ASP A 148 1.30 16.30 4.55
C ASP A 148 1.52 15.30 3.40
N LEU A 149 0.97 14.10 3.51
CA LEU A 149 1.05 13.08 2.46
C LEU A 149 0.14 13.43 1.27
N TRP A 150 0.56 12.98 0.10
CA TRP A 150 -0.22 13.04 -1.13
C TRP A 150 -0.61 11.63 -1.53
N VAL A 151 -1.91 11.39 -1.70
CA VAL A 151 -2.48 10.07 -1.98
C VAL A 151 -3.18 10.06 -3.35
N PRO A 152 -3.33 8.89 -3.99
CA PRO A 152 -4.09 8.81 -5.24
C PRO A 152 -5.51 9.32 -5.05
N ALA A 153 -5.92 10.26 -5.90
CA ALA A 153 -7.18 11.00 -5.76
C ALA A 153 -8.44 10.17 -6.09
N GLU A 154 -8.26 9.03 -6.75
CA GLU A 154 -9.33 8.19 -7.28
C GLU A 154 -9.50 6.87 -6.51
N VAL A 155 -8.84 6.70 -5.36
CA VAL A 155 -9.08 5.57 -4.46
C VAL A 155 -10.46 5.67 -3.79
N ASP A 156 -10.94 4.58 -3.23
CA ASP A 156 -12.25 4.52 -2.60
C ASP A 156 -12.24 5.06 -1.18
N PHE A 157 -11.24 4.68 -0.38
CA PHE A 157 -11.03 5.19 0.98
C PHE A 157 -9.61 5.73 1.15
N VAL A 158 -9.48 6.70 2.03
CA VAL A 158 -8.20 7.15 2.60
C VAL A 158 -8.34 7.17 4.11
N ILE A 159 -7.50 6.39 4.78
CA ILE A 159 -7.38 6.32 6.24
C ILE A 159 -6.08 7.02 6.58
N GLU A 160 -6.17 8.17 7.21
CA GLU A 160 -5.03 9.01 7.57
C GLU A 160 -4.64 8.81 9.02
N GLY A 161 -3.35 8.87 9.31
CA GLY A 161 -2.86 8.73 10.67
C GLY A 161 -1.36 8.90 10.77
N TYR A 162 -0.82 8.36 11.84
CA TYR A 162 0.61 8.39 12.16
C TYR A 162 1.01 7.17 12.98
N THR A 163 2.28 6.81 12.93
CA THR A 163 2.92 5.88 13.87
C THR A 163 3.82 6.65 14.84
N ILE A 164 4.05 6.06 16.01
CA ILE A 164 5.01 6.55 17.00
C ILE A 164 6.18 5.56 17.01
N PRO A 165 7.41 6.00 16.71
CA PRO A 165 8.57 5.11 16.69
C PRO A 165 8.74 4.35 18.00
N GLY A 166 8.87 3.02 17.91
CA GLY A 166 8.99 2.13 19.05
C GLY A 166 7.67 1.74 19.72
N GLU A 167 6.53 2.29 19.30
CA GLU A 167 5.22 1.81 19.74
C GLU A 167 4.80 0.63 18.89
N THR A 168 4.68 -0.54 19.51
CA THR A 168 4.28 -1.78 18.89
C THR A 168 3.09 -2.40 19.58
N ARG A 169 2.45 -3.34 18.91
CA ARG A 169 1.42 -4.20 19.45
C ARG A 169 1.45 -5.54 18.74
N THR A 170 1.12 -6.59 19.45
CA THR A 170 1.01 -7.94 18.89
C THR A 170 -0.01 -7.99 17.76
N GLU A 171 0.43 -8.38 16.57
CA GLU A 171 -0.35 -8.60 15.36
C GLU A 171 -0.41 -10.09 15.06
N GLY A 172 -1.52 -10.55 14.56
CA GLY A 172 -1.75 -11.95 14.22
C GLY A 172 -2.61 -12.68 15.27
N PRO A 173 -2.74 -14.02 15.10
CA PRO A 173 -2.29 -14.80 13.94
C PRO A 173 -3.01 -14.38 12.66
N PHE A 174 -2.45 -14.72 11.51
CA PHE A 174 -3.05 -14.46 10.20
C PHE A 174 -2.91 -15.69 9.30
N GLY A 175 -4.02 -16.14 8.70
CA GLY A 175 -4.02 -17.23 7.72
C GLY A 175 -3.33 -16.78 6.43
N ASP A 176 -2.13 -17.27 6.19
CA ASP A 176 -1.23 -16.82 5.14
C ASP A 176 -1.27 -17.71 3.89
N HIS A 177 -0.63 -17.26 2.81
CA HIS A 177 -0.62 -17.90 1.49
C HIS A 177 0.04 -19.29 1.48
N PHE A 178 0.84 -19.63 2.48
CA PHE A 178 1.40 -20.98 2.63
C PHE A 178 0.40 -22.03 3.16
N GLY A 179 -0.85 -21.62 3.51
CA GLY A 179 -1.85 -22.49 4.09
C GLY A 179 -1.71 -22.74 5.59
N TYR A 180 -0.88 -21.96 6.24
CA TYR A 180 -0.66 -21.97 7.69
C TYR A 180 -0.87 -20.60 8.27
N TYR A 181 -1.21 -20.54 9.57
CA TYR A 181 -1.22 -19.28 10.29
C TYR A 181 0.20 -18.82 10.59
N CYS A 182 0.51 -17.56 10.30
CA CYS A 182 1.73 -16.95 10.80
C CYS A 182 1.64 -16.74 12.31
N LEU A 183 2.80 -16.71 12.97
CA LEU A 183 2.90 -16.45 14.39
C LEU A 183 2.52 -15.00 14.71
N GLU A 184 2.10 -14.79 15.96
CA GLU A 184 1.93 -13.46 16.51
C GLU A 184 3.29 -12.78 16.67
N GLU A 185 3.41 -11.53 16.22
CA GLU A 185 4.62 -10.73 16.31
C GLU A 185 4.30 -9.28 16.63
N GLU A 186 5.28 -8.53 17.14
CA GLU A 186 5.15 -7.12 17.46
C GLU A 186 5.35 -6.26 16.21
N TYR A 187 4.34 -5.49 15.85
CA TYR A 187 4.38 -4.55 14.73
C TYR A 187 3.95 -3.15 15.11
N PRO A 188 4.40 -2.11 14.37
CA PRO A 188 4.03 -0.73 14.61
C PRO A 188 2.52 -0.51 14.60
N VAL A 189 2.06 0.39 15.45
CA VAL A 189 0.65 0.79 15.52
C VAL A 189 0.46 2.12 14.81
N MET A 190 -0.51 2.18 13.92
CA MET A 190 -1.00 3.41 13.30
C MET A 190 -2.21 3.95 14.06
N HIS A 191 -2.11 5.19 14.53
CA HIS A 191 -3.21 5.94 15.12
C HIS A 191 -3.99 6.69 14.04
N VAL A 192 -5.27 6.34 13.87
CA VAL A 192 -6.14 6.92 12.84
C VAL A 192 -6.65 8.30 13.25
N THR A 193 -6.42 9.30 12.40
CA THR A 193 -6.83 10.70 12.62
C THR A 193 -8.02 11.11 11.75
N ALA A 194 -8.15 10.55 10.55
CA ALA A 194 -9.27 10.81 9.65
C ALA A 194 -9.55 9.61 8.75
N ILE A 195 -10.81 9.47 8.36
CA ILE A 195 -11.23 8.54 7.30
C ILE A 195 -12.07 9.35 6.31
N THR A 196 -11.66 9.29 5.03
CA THR A 196 -12.42 9.89 3.93
C THR A 196 -12.73 8.82 2.89
N HIS A 197 -13.79 9.04 2.12
CA HIS A 197 -14.17 8.07 1.08
C HIS A 197 -14.99 8.70 -0.05
N ARG A 198 -15.13 7.95 -1.14
CA ARG A 198 -16.04 8.27 -2.24
C ARG A 198 -17.50 8.19 -1.76
N LYS A 199 -18.42 8.75 -2.55
CA LYS A 199 -19.86 8.64 -2.23
C LYS A 199 -20.35 7.18 -2.16
N ASN A 200 -19.90 6.34 -3.08
CA ASN A 200 -20.21 4.90 -3.13
C ASN A 200 -18.89 4.13 -3.17
N PRO A 201 -18.24 3.92 -2.02
CA PRO A 201 -16.92 3.29 -1.98
C PRO A 201 -17.03 1.78 -2.03
N THR A 202 -15.99 1.15 -2.61
CA THR A 202 -15.78 -0.29 -2.60
C THR A 202 -14.52 -0.60 -1.80
N VAL A 203 -14.53 -1.62 -0.97
CA VAL A 203 -13.34 -2.16 -0.32
C VAL A 203 -12.88 -3.38 -1.11
N PRO A 204 -11.74 -3.30 -1.82
CA PRO A 204 -11.13 -4.49 -2.39
C PRO A 204 -10.51 -5.31 -1.27
N MET A 205 -10.66 -6.61 -1.39
CA MET A 205 -10.08 -7.55 -0.44
C MET A 205 -9.83 -8.88 -1.12
N THR A 206 -8.97 -9.66 -0.53
CA THR A 206 -8.71 -11.03 -0.93
C THR A 206 -8.81 -11.95 0.27
N ILE A 207 -9.07 -13.22 0.02
CA ILE A 207 -8.94 -14.30 0.98
C ILE A 207 -7.58 -14.92 0.76
N VAL A 208 -6.61 -14.50 1.58
CA VAL A 208 -5.25 -15.04 1.51
C VAL A 208 -5.28 -16.53 1.86
N GLY A 209 -4.62 -17.36 1.09
CA GLY A 209 -4.60 -18.81 1.32
C GLY A 209 -3.75 -19.57 0.29
N VAL A 210 -3.84 -20.89 0.34
CA VAL A 210 -3.09 -21.75 -0.58
C VAL A 210 -3.47 -21.48 -2.03
N PRO A 211 -2.49 -21.35 -2.94
CA PRO A 211 -2.75 -21.13 -4.37
C PRO A 211 -3.69 -22.19 -5.00
N PRO A 212 -4.52 -21.80 -5.99
CA PRO A 212 -4.47 -20.50 -6.67
C PRO A 212 -5.34 -19.45 -5.96
N MET A 213 -4.69 -18.60 -5.19
CA MET A 213 -5.27 -17.37 -4.63
C MET A 213 -4.60 -16.15 -5.26
N GLU A 214 -4.81 -14.95 -4.72
CA GLU A 214 -4.32 -13.70 -5.30
C GLU A 214 -2.82 -13.67 -5.55
N ASP A 215 -2.03 -14.18 -4.60
CA ASP A 215 -0.56 -14.17 -4.69
C ASP A 215 -0.04 -14.91 -5.92
N GLY A 216 -0.71 -15.99 -6.32
CA GLY A 216 -0.40 -16.69 -7.55
C GLY A 216 -0.57 -15.81 -8.78
N TYR A 217 -1.73 -15.20 -8.93
CA TYR A 217 -2.03 -14.33 -10.07
C TYR A 217 -1.20 -13.05 -10.06
N LEU A 218 -0.95 -12.46 -8.88
CA LEU A 218 -0.09 -11.29 -8.74
C LEU A 218 1.36 -11.63 -9.08
N GLY A 219 1.86 -12.80 -8.63
CA GLY A 219 3.19 -13.29 -8.94
C GLY A 219 3.39 -13.52 -10.44
N GLU A 220 2.44 -14.18 -11.10
CA GLU A 220 2.45 -14.38 -12.55
C GLU A 220 2.46 -13.05 -13.31
N ALA A 221 1.58 -12.13 -12.95
CA ALA A 221 1.49 -10.81 -13.58
C ALA A 221 2.78 -9.99 -13.41
N ILE A 222 3.41 -10.04 -12.23
CA ILE A 222 4.70 -9.40 -11.97
C ILE A 222 5.79 -10.08 -12.80
N GLY A 223 5.85 -11.41 -12.82
CA GLY A 223 6.80 -12.16 -13.60
C GLY A 223 6.75 -11.77 -15.08
N ASP A 224 5.56 -11.75 -15.66
CA ASP A 224 5.35 -11.37 -17.06
C ASP A 224 5.73 -9.92 -17.34
N ALA A 225 5.35 -8.99 -16.46
CA ALA A 225 5.63 -7.57 -16.63
C ALA A 225 7.12 -7.24 -16.52
N PHE A 226 7.85 -7.91 -15.62
CA PHE A 226 9.25 -7.58 -15.32
C PHE A 226 10.26 -8.53 -15.99
N ARG A 227 9.83 -9.63 -16.59
CA ARG A 227 10.71 -10.55 -17.36
C ARG A 227 11.59 -9.81 -18.39
N PRO A 228 11.08 -8.88 -19.22
CA PRO A 228 11.92 -8.17 -20.19
C PRO A 228 13.00 -7.30 -19.52
N VAL A 229 12.71 -6.73 -18.35
CA VAL A 229 13.68 -5.92 -17.59
C VAL A 229 14.77 -6.83 -17.05
N LEU A 230 14.40 -7.98 -16.47
CA LEU A 230 15.34 -8.96 -15.96
C LEU A 230 16.24 -9.51 -17.06
N GLN A 231 15.68 -9.84 -18.22
CA GLN A 231 16.43 -10.32 -19.39
C GLN A 231 17.39 -9.26 -19.95
N PHE A 232 17.03 -7.99 -19.84
CA PHE A 232 17.91 -6.90 -20.23
C PHE A 232 19.11 -6.75 -19.30
N GLN A 233 18.89 -6.92 -18.00
CA GLN A 233 19.95 -6.85 -16.98
C GLN A 233 20.82 -8.12 -16.96
N HIS A 234 20.20 -9.28 -17.16
CA HIS A 234 20.81 -10.61 -17.07
C HIS A 234 20.54 -11.38 -18.35
N ARG A 235 21.43 -11.28 -19.32
CA ARG A 235 21.27 -11.87 -20.67
C ARG A 235 21.13 -13.40 -20.68
N ASP A 236 21.60 -14.05 -19.65
CA ASP A 236 21.53 -15.52 -19.49
C ASP A 236 20.16 -15.99 -18.98
N VAL A 237 19.34 -15.09 -18.42
CA VAL A 237 17.98 -15.40 -17.99
C VAL A 237 17.07 -15.46 -19.19
N LYS A 238 16.51 -16.66 -19.47
CA LYS A 238 15.57 -16.88 -20.58
C LYS A 238 14.13 -16.75 -20.17
N ASP A 239 13.83 -17.14 -18.93
CA ASP A 239 12.48 -17.09 -18.39
C ASP A 239 12.49 -16.89 -16.88
N LEU A 240 11.38 -16.42 -16.32
CA LEU A 240 11.12 -16.27 -14.90
C LEU A 240 9.82 -17.00 -14.57
N PHE A 241 9.90 -17.95 -13.67
CA PHE A 241 8.76 -18.66 -13.13
C PHE A 241 8.76 -18.49 -11.60
N LEU A 242 7.66 -17.98 -11.07
CA LEU A 242 7.40 -17.92 -9.64
C LEU A 242 6.46 -19.09 -9.32
N PRO A 243 6.93 -20.14 -8.63
CA PRO A 243 6.07 -21.27 -8.26
C PRO A 243 4.97 -20.78 -7.32
N LEU A 244 3.76 -21.22 -7.59
CA LEU A 244 2.57 -20.96 -6.77
C LEU A 244 2.51 -21.91 -5.58
#